data_5247ddc4d5d14a8ee0e972f8024a8d08
#
_entry.id   5247ddc4d5d14a8ee0e972f8024a8d08
#
_cell.length_a   1.000
_cell.length_b   1.000
_cell.length_c   1.000
_cell.angle_alpha   90.00
_cell.angle_beta   90.00
_cell.angle_gamma   90.00
#
_symmetry.space_group_name_H-M   'P 1'
#
loop_
_entity.id
_entity.type
_entity.pdbx_description
1 polymer ?
#
loop_
_entity_poly.entity_id
_entity_poly.type
_entity_poly.pdbx_seq_one_letter_code
_entity_poly.pdbx_strand_id
1 'polypeptide(L)'
;MGVHLVRHLEDCGDDVVQLERTVDGVDIVDAPEITEAVVAAKPTAVYHLAGAADVGGSWATPNETFLANALGTLNVLEACREAGAERVLAVTSADVYGRVTEDELPITEEQPLRPVSPYAASKVAADALAQQAWLGYGLPVVRVRAFNHLGPGQSDKFVAPSLAERIARNERDGGDEVPIGNMTPLRDVTDVRDVVRAYRLLVERGEPGDVYNVCSGRSVAVKEIADLLLDMAARPMRLVSDPALQRLVDIPVLVGDHGRLSRVTGWAPTIPLDQTLADVLADWRSRLAG
;
A
#
# COMPACT_ATOMS: atom_id res chain seq x y z
N MET A 1 -5.20 -4.49 -3.04
CA MET A 1 -5.65 -3.09 -2.93
C MET A 1 -6.70 -2.76 -3.98
N GLY A 2 -6.41 -2.84 -5.30
CA GLY A 2 -7.32 -2.44 -6.38
C GLY A 2 -8.72 -3.05 -6.25
N VAL A 3 -8.83 -4.37 -6.09
CA VAL A 3 -10.13 -5.06 -5.93
C VAL A 3 -10.98 -4.50 -4.77
N HIS A 4 -10.35 -4.18 -3.64
CA HIS A 4 -11.06 -3.59 -2.50
C HIS A 4 -11.51 -2.15 -2.79
N LEU A 5 -10.70 -1.37 -3.52
CA LEU A 5 -11.09 -0.02 -3.90
C LEU A 5 -12.23 -0.04 -4.91
N VAL A 6 -12.14 -0.84 -5.96
CA VAL A 6 -13.23 -0.99 -6.96
C VAL A 6 -14.54 -1.33 -6.27
N ARG A 7 -14.55 -2.39 -5.46
CA ARG A 7 -15.75 -2.78 -4.71
C ARG A 7 -16.29 -1.66 -3.83
N HIS A 8 -15.40 -0.96 -3.09
CA HIS A 8 -15.82 0.13 -2.20
C HIS A 8 -16.44 1.30 -2.99
N LEU A 9 -15.87 1.66 -4.14
CA LEU A 9 -16.39 2.72 -5.01
C LEU A 9 -17.77 2.34 -5.59
N GLU A 10 -17.89 1.11 -6.10
CA GLU A 10 -19.17 0.56 -6.62
C GLU A 10 -20.24 0.51 -5.52
N ASP A 11 -19.90 0.04 -4.30
CA ASP A 11 -20.80 0.03 -3.14
C ASP A 11 -21.26 1.46 -2.72
N CYS A 12 -20.45 2.49 -3.05
CA CYS A 12 -20.81 3.89 -2.87
C CYS A 12 -21.59 4.49 -4.05
N GLY A 13 -21.81 3.74 -5.13
CA GLY A 13 -22.55 4.17 -6.31
C GLY A 13 -21.72 4.88 -7.37
N ASP A 14 -20.38 4.81 -7.29
CA ASP A 14 -19.48 5.36 -8.30
C ASP A 14 -19.44 4.41 -9.53
N ASP A 15 -19.33 4.97 -10.74
CA ASP A 15 -19.11 4.21 -11.99
C ASP A 15 -17.59 4.04 -12.17
N VAL A 16 -17.11 2.79 -12.16
CA VAL A 16 -15.68 2.48 -12.07
C VAL A 16 -15.17 1.85 -13.36
N VAL A 17 -14.16 2.46 -13.97
CA VAL A 17 -13.35 1.84 -15.03
C VAL A 17 -12.02 1.41 -14.42
N GLN A 18 -11.74 0.12 -14.46
CA GLN A 18 -10.48 -0.44 -13.99
C GLN A 18 -9.51 -0.59 -15.17
N LEU A 19 -8.27 -0.11 -14.99
CA LEU A 19 -7.18 -0.32 -15.93
C LEU A 19 -6.06 -1.09 -15.20
N GLU A 20 -5.74 -2.29 -15.68
CA GLU A 20 -4.74 -3.16 -15.08
C GLU A 20 -4.00 -3.98 -16.14
N ARG A 21 -2.66 -3.97 -16.10
CA ARG A 21 -1.82 -4.66 -17.08
C ARG A 21 -2.15 -6.15 -17.26
N THR A 22 -2.54 -6.84 -16.19
CA THR A 22 -2.86 -8.28 -16.22
C THR A 22 -4.27 -8.57 -16.69
N VAL A 23 -5.17 -7.59 -16.73
CA VAL A 23 -6.58 -7.74 -17.11
C VAL A 23 -6.82 -7.12 -18.48
N ASP A 24 -6.46 -5.84 -18.65
CA ASP A 24 -6.77 -5.05 -19.84
C ASP A 24 -5.56 -4.87 -20.76
N GLY A 25 -4.38 -5.34 -20.32
CA GLY A 25 -3.12 -5.21 -21.05
C GLY A 25 -2.48 -3.82 -20.96
N VAL A 26 -3.10 -2.85 -20.31
CA VAL A 26 -2.61 -1.47 -20.24
C VAL A 26 -1.38 -1.35 -19.33
N ASP A 27 -0.23 -1.03 -19.91
CA ASP A 27 1.02 -0.79 -19.16
C ASP A 27 1.23 0.71 -18.94
N ILE A 28 1.29 1.14 -17.68
CA ILE A 28 1.56 2.55 -17.32
C ILE A 28 2.93 3.06 -17.78
N VAL A 29 3.87 2.17 -18.11
CA VAL A 29 5.18 2.54 -18.66
C VAL A 29 5.09 2.89 -20.14
N ASP A 30 4.08 2.40 -20.85
CA ASP A 30 3.78 2.77 -22.23
C ASP A 30 2.91 4.05 -22.25
N ALA A 31 3.53 5.21 -22.52
CA ALA A 31 2.85 6.49 -22.46
C ALA A 31 1.69 6.63 -23.47
N PRO A 32 1.81 6.23 -24.75
CA PRO A 32 0.68 6.19 -25.68
C PRO A 32 -0.49 5.33 -25.17
N GLU A 33 -0.22 4.12 -24.71
CA GLU A 33 -1.24 3.16 -24.28
C GLU A 33 -2.05 3.68 -23.10
N ILE A 34 -1.37 4.13 -22.03
CA ILE A 34 -2.06 4.68 -20.85
C ILE A 34 -2.82 5.98 -21.17
N THR A 35 -2.29 6.82 -22.05
CA THR A 35 -2.95 8.06 -22.44
C THR A 35 -4.25 7.76 -23.22
N GLU A 36 -4.21 6.87 -24.20
CA GLU A 36 -5.38 6.45 -24.95
C GLU A 36 -6.47 5.88 -24.02
N ALA A 37 -6.07 5.00 -23.10
CA ALA A 37 -6.99 4.36 -22.18
C ALA A 37 -7.67 5.36 -21.21
N VAL A 38 -6.90 6.29 -20.63
CA VAL A 38 -7.42 7.29 -19.70
C VAL A 38 -8.30 8.32 -20.42
N VAL A 39 -7.88 8.79 -21.60
CA VAL A 39 -8.68 9.74 -22.41
C VAL A 39 -10.00 9.10 -22.86
N ALA A 40 -9.98 7.83 -23.27
CA ALA A 40 -11.19 7.11 -23.63
C ALA A 40 -12.17 6.92 -22.48
N ALA A 41 -11.66 6.69 -21.26
CA ALA A 41 -12.45 6.52 -20.03
C ALA A 41 -13.12 7.84 -19.57
N LYS A 42 -12.59 9.01 -19.93
CA LYS A 42 -13.09 10.36 -19.52
C LYS A 42 -13.37 10.43 -18.01
N PRO A 43 -12.40 10.13 -17.15
CA PRO A 43 -12.64 10.02 -15.73
C PRO A 43 -12.85 11.39 -15.08
N THR A 44 -13.81 11.50 -14.17
CA THR A 44 -13.92 12.64 -13.25
C THR A 44 -12.81 12.57 -12.20
N ALA A 45 -12.52 11.36 -11.70
CA ALA A 45 -11.48 11.12 -10.71
C ALA A 45 -10.62 9.91 -11.09
N VAL A 46 -9.30 9.98 -10.82
CA VAL A 46 -8.35 8.90 -11.06
C VAL A 46 -7.67 8.49 -9.76
N TYR A 47 -7.70 7.21 -9.44
CA TYR A 47 -6.97 6.60 -8.32
C TYR A 47 -5.75 5.85 -8.87
N HIS A 48 -4.58 6.46 -8.79
CA HIS A 48 -3.35 5.85 -9.26
C HIS A 48 -2.72 4.97 -8.21
N LEU A 49 -3.01 3.66 -8.28
CA LEU A 49 -2.47 2.61 -7.38
C LEU A 49 -1.38 1.79 -8.04
N ALA A 50 -1.31 1.81 -9.37
CA ALA A 50 -0.41 0.96 -10.15
C ALA A 50 1.06 1.26 -9.83
N GLY A 51 1.88 0.22 -9.81
CA GLY A 51 3.31 0.30 -9.57
C GLY A 51 3.87 -0.97 -8.95
N ALA A 52 5.20 -1.05 -8.90
CA ALA A 52 5.90 -2.13 -8.22
C ALA A 52 5.82 -1.91 -6.70
N ALA A 53 5.30 -2.91 -5.95
CA ALA A 53 5.07 -2.82 -4.50
C ALA A 53 6.05 -3.67 -3.66
N ASP A 54 6.89 -4.49 -4.30
CA ASP A 54 7.84 -5.38 -3.64
C ASP A 54 9.10 -4.64 -3.22
N VAL A 55 9.14 -4.21 -1.95
CA VAL A 55 10.32 -3.52 -1.37
C VAL A 55 11.57 -4.40 -1.40
N GLY A 56 11.43 -5.69 -1.06
CA GLY A 56 12.53 -6.65 -1.05
C GLY A 56 13.07 -6.93 -2.45
N GLY A 57 12.18 -7.20 -3.40
CA GLY A 57 12.53 -7.46 -4.80
C GLY A 57 13.15 -6.28 -5.52
N SER A 58 12.90 -5.05 -5.07
CA SER A 58 13.44 -3.82 -5.68
C SER A 58 14.96 -3.76 -5.71
N TRP A 59 15.65 -4.50 -4.81
CA TRP A 59 17.10 -4.59 -4.81
C TRP A 59 17.66 -5.41 -5.99
N ALA A 60 16.90 -6.39 -6.46
CA ALA A 60 17.26 -7.20 -7.62
C ALA A 60 16.84 -6.53 -8.95
N THR A 61 15.79 -5.73 -8.93
CA THR A 61 15.18 -5.09 -10.11
C THR A 61 15.00 -3.58 -9.92
N PRO A 62 16.07 -2.80 -9.62
CA PRO A 62 15.93 -1.37 -9.31
C PRO A 62 15.43 -0.54 -10.52
N ASN A 63 15.86 -0.88 -11.72
CA ASN A 63 15.47 -0.15 -12.94
C ASN A 63 13.98 -0.35 -13.24
N GLU A 64 13.50 -1.58 -13.22
CA GLU A 64 12.09 -1.93 -13.46
C GLU A 64 11.19 -1.31 -12.39
N THR A 65 11.65 -1.32 -11.13
CA THR A 65 10.96 -0.67 -10.02
C THR A 65 10.86 0.84 -10.25
N PHE A 66 11.95 1.48 -10.70
CA PHE A 66 11.95 2.91 -10.97
C PHE A 66 11.07 3.26 -12.18
N LEU A 67 11.15 2.49 -13.26
CA LEU A 67 10.30 2.69 -14.44
C LEU A 67 8.82 2.58 -14.07
N ALA A 68 8.42 1.52 -13.37
CA ALA A 68 7.03 1.33 -12.98
C ALA A 68 6.53 2.44 -12.03
N ASN A 69 7.32 2.81 -11.02
CA ASN A 69 6.85 3.74 -9.98
C ASN A 69 7.00 5.22 -10.37
N ALA A 70 8.11 5.61 -11.01
CA ALA A 70 8.37 7.00 -11.36
C ALA A 70 7.88 7.34 -12.77
N LEU A 71 8.38 6.64 -13.80
CA LEU A 71 7.96 6.91 -15.18
C LEU A 71 6.47 6.59 -15.38
N GLY A 72 5.98 5.45 -14.86
CA GLY A 72 4.57 5.10 -14.91
C GLY A 72 3.69 6.17 -14.24
N THR A 73 4.10 6.71 -13.09
CA THR A 73 3.37 7.82 -12.46
C THR A 73 3.38 9.08 -13.34
N LEU A 74 4.52 9.44 -13.94
CA LEU A 74 4.58 10.57 -14.87
C LEU A 74 3.57 10.40 -16.02
N ASN A 75 3.58 9.25 -16.67
CA ASN A 75 2.69 8.95 -17.79
C ASN A 75 1.20 9.03 -17.38
N VAL A 76 0.85 8.49 -16.22
CA VAL A 76 -0.53 8.57 -15.70
C VAL A 76 -0.92 10.03 -15.42
N LEU A 77 -0.05 10.85 -14.83
CA LEU A 77 -0.33 12.25 -14.56
C LEU A 77 -0.52 13.07 -15.86
N GLU A 78 0.31 12.83 -16.88
CA GLU A 78 0.14 13.45 -18.19
C GLU A 78 -1.15 13.01 -18.88
N ALA A 79 -1.50 11.71 -18.80
CA ALA A 79 -2.76 11.20 -19.31
C ALA A 79 -3.98 11.83 -18.61
N CYS A 80 -3.92 11.98 -17.29
CA CYS A 80 -4.96 12.67 -16.50
C CYS A 80 -5.11 14.14 -16.91
N ARG A 81 -3.98 14.82 -17.17
CA ARG A 81 -3.97 16.21 -17.63
C ARG A 81 -4.62 16.34 -19.02
N GLU A 82 -4.29 15.43 -19.94
CA GLU A 82 -4.87 15.40 -21.28
C GLU A 82 -6.37 15.08 -21.26
N ALA A 83 -6.77 14.14 -20.42
CA ALA A 83 -8.19 13.78 -20.23
C ALA A 83 -9.01 14.85 -19.49
N GLY A 84 -8.36 15.85 -18.88
CA GLY A 84 -9.04 16.86 -18.08
C GLY A 84 -9.63 16.33 -16.77
N ALA A 85 -8.98 15.35 -16.13
CA ALA A 85 -9.43 14.77 -14.86
C ALA A 85 -9.56 15.87 -13.77
N GLU A 86 -10.69 15.88 -13.08
CA GLU A 86 -10.99 16.89 -12.06
C GLU A 86 -10.31 16.58 -10.71
N ARG A 87 -9.93 15.31 -10.48
CA ARG A 87 -9.26 14.84 -9.28
C ARG A 87 -8.31 13.68 -9.61
N VAL A 88 -7.12 13.69 -9.01
CA VAL A 88 -6.17 12.58 -9.09
C VAL A 88 -5.70 12.24 -7.68
N LEU A 89 -5.81 10.99 -7.26
CA LEU A 89 -5.17 10.48 -6.06
C LEU A 89 -3.92 9.71 -6.46
N ALA A 90 -2.74 10.21 -6.10
CA ALA A 90 -1.46 9.54 -6.35
C ALA A 90 -0.97 8.81 -5.09
N VAL A 91 -0.92 7.47 -5.13
CA VAL A 91 -0.53 6.65 -3.98
C VAL A 91 0.96 6.38 -4.02
N THR A 92 1.66 6.88 -2.99
CA THR A 92 3.05 6.61 -2.72
C THR A 92 3.19 5.71 -1.48
N SER A 93 4.23 5.83 -0.69
CA SER A 93 4.50 4.93 0.44
C SER A 93 5.12 5.68 1.61
N ALA A 94 4.86 5.24 2.83
CA ALA A 94 5.55 5.68 4.02
C ALA A 94 7.05 5.31 4.04
N ASP A 95 7.49 4.34 3.24
CA ASP A 95 8.91 4.01 3.08
C ASP A 95 9.75 5.20 2.58
N VAL A 96 9.12 6.23 1.99
CA VAL A 96 9.80 7.47 1.58
C VAL A 96 10.46 8.21 2.74
N TYR A 97 9.93 8.05 3.96
CA TYR A 97 10.50 8.67 5.16
C TYR A 97 11.81 7.99 5.61
N GLY A 98 11.98 6.71 5.29
CA GLY A 98 13.15 5.93 5.64
C GLY A 98 13.34 5.77 7.14
N ARG A 99 14.59 5.91 7.61
CA ARG A 99 14.88 5.83 9.05
C ARG A 99 14.59 7.16 9.73
N VAL A 100 13.77 7.10 10.75
CA VAL A 100 13.43 8.23 11.64
C VAL A 100 14.00 7.96 13.04
N THR A 101 14.22 9.02 13.80
CA THR A 101 14.60 8.96 15.21
C THR A 101 13.36 8.89 16.11
N GLU A 102 13.51 8.54 17.38
CA GLU A 102 12.37 8.40 18.30
C GLU A 102 11.61 9.72 18.51
N ASP A 103 12.31 10.86 18.49
CA ASP A 103 11.71 12.20 18.59
C ASP A 103 10.99 12.67 17.31
N GLU A 104 11.17 11.96 16.21
CA GLU A 104 10.44 12.18 14.96
C GLU A 104 9.14 11.35 14.87
N LEU A 105 8.80 10.58 15.91
CA LEU A 105 7.59 9.74 15.95
C LEU A 105 6.45 10.42 16.74
N PRO A 106 5.20 10.24 16.33
CA PRO A 106 4.75 9.61 15.07
C PRO A 106 5.09 10.46 13.85
N ILE A 107 5.34 9.81 12.71
CA ILE A 107 5.77 10.46 11.46
C ILE A 107 4.64 11.33 10.90
N THR A 108 4.88 12.63 10.79
CA THR A 108 3.98 13.57 10.11
C THR A 108 4.39 13.79 8.66
N GLU A 109 3.52 14.43 7.87
CA GLU A 109 3.78 14.72 6.45
C GLU A 109 4.92 15.74 6.23
N GLU A 110 5.28 16.50 7.26
CA GLU A 110 6.39 17.48 7.25
C GLU A 110 7.78 16.83 7.36
N GLN A 111 7.86 15.55 7.75
CA GLN A 111 9.13 14.87 7.89
C GLN A 111 9.89 14.79 6.57
N PRO A 112 11.21 15.01 6.59
CA PRO A 112 12.06 14.88 5.40
C PRO A 112 12.01 13.48 4.81
N LEU A 113 12.07 13.39 3.48
CA LEU A 113 12.14 12.13 2.76
C LEU A 113 13.59 11.62 2.75
N ARG A 114 13.81 10.43 3.31
CA ARG A 114 15.15 9.79 3.47
C ARG A 114 15.12 8.34 2.97
N PRO A 115 14.83 8.10 1.68
CA PRO A 115 14.64 6.76 1.14
C PRO A 115 15.87 5.88 1.34
N VAL A 116 15.69 4.64 1.81
CA VAL A 116 16.77 3.69 2.10
C VAL A 116 16.74 2.45 1.22
N SER A 117 15.85 2.40 0.23
CA SER A 117 15.74 1.31 -0.73
C SER A 117 15.46 1.84 -2.15
N PRO A 118 15.73 1.06 -3.21
CA PRO A 118 15.36 1.43 -4.58
C PRO A 118 13.86 1.70 -4.73
N TYR A 119 13.01 0.90 -4.06
CA TYR A 119 11.57 1.12 -4.00
C TYR A 119 11.23 2.49 -3.40
N ALA A 120 11.77 2.79 -2.22
CA ALA A 120 11.50 4.06 -1.54
C ALA A 120 11.96 5.27 -2.38
N ALA A 121 13.12 5.17 -3.04
CA ALA A 121 13.63 6.21 -3.95
C ALA A 121 12.70 6.43 -5.15
N SER A 122 12.16 5.35 -5.74
CA SER A 122 11.20 5.44 -6.84
C SER A 122 9.87 6.07 -6.39
N LYS A 123 9.42 5.80 -5.15
CA LYS A 123 8.22 6.43 -4.57
C LYS A 123 8.44 7.90 -4.18
N VAL A 124 9.65 8.31 -3.81
CA VAL A 124 10.01 9.74 -3.66
C VAL A 124 9.92 10.46 -5.01
N ALA A 125 10.41 9.84 -6.08
CA ALA A 125 10.28 10.42 -7.42
C ALA A 125 8.81 10.58 -7.83
N ALA A 126 7.97 9.57 -7.58
CA ALA A 126 6.53 9.63 -7.83
C ALA A 126 5.83 10.74 -7.00
N ASP A 127 6.17 10.89 -5.72
CA ASP A 127 5.66 11.95 -4.84
C ASP A 127 6.01 13.34 -5.39
N ALA A 128 7.26 13.53 -5.83
CA ALA A 128 7.73 14.79 -6.41
C ALA A 128 7.07 15.11 -7.75
N LEU A 129 6.86 14.11 -8.62
CA LEU A 129 6.16 14.27 -9.90
C LEU A 129 4.70 14.66 -9.69
N ALA A 130 4.02 14.04 -8.74
CA ALA A 130 2.65 14.40 -8.38
C ALA A 130 2.55 15.82 -7.82
N GLN A 131 3.52 16.25 -7.00
CA GLN A 131 3.60 17.64 -6.54
C GLN A 131 3.88 18.62 -7.69
N GLN A 132 4.79 18.25 -8.60
CA GLN A 132 5.11 19.08 -9.76
C GLN A 132 3.89 19.24 -10.68
N ALA A 133 3.11 18.17 -10.90
CA ALA A 133 1.91 18.23 -11.73
C ALA A 133 0.89 19.24 -11.20
N TRP A 134 0.73 19.35 -9.88
CA TRP A 134 -0.08 20.40 -9.26
C TRP A 134 0.55 21.80 -9.43
N LEU A 135 1.80 21.97 -9.00
CA LEU A 135 2.44 23.28 -8.96
C LEU A 135 2.71 23.85 -10.36
N GLY A 136 3.05 22.99 -11.32
CA GLY A 136 3.43 23.40 -12.67
C GLY A 136 2.27 23.46 -13.66
N TYR A 137 1.31 22.54 -13.55
CA TYR A 137 0.22 22.40 -14.51
C TYR A 137 -1.16 22.71 -13.91
N GLY A 138 -1.28 22.82 -12.59
CA GLY A 138 -2.56 22.99 -11.91
C GLY A 138 -3.41 21.70 -11.92
N LEU A 139 -2.84 20.52 -12.21
CA LEU A 139 -3.57 19.27 -12.16
C LEU A 139 -3.98 18.99 -10.69
N PRO A 140 -5.29 18.79 -10.39
CA PRO A 140 -5.76 18.66 -9.00
C PRO A 140 -5.37 17.30 -8.37
N VAL A 141 -4.09 17.15 -7.98
CA VAL A 141 -3.53 15.93 -7.40
C VAL A 141 -3.55 16.02 -5.89
N VAL A 142 -4.07 14.97 -5.24
CA VAL A 142 -3.91 14.68 -3.82
C VAL A 142 -2.89 13.54 -3.68
N ARG A 143 -1.84 13.74 -2.87
CA ARG A 143 -0.81 12.74 -2.64
C ARG A 143 -1.09 11.94 -1.38
N VAL A 144 -0.86 10.64 -1.44
CA VAL A 144 -1.00 9.75 -0.29
C VAL A 144 0.32 9.04 -0.03
N ARG A 145 0.79 9.08 1.22
CA ARG A 145 1.87 8.25 1.74
C ARG A 145 1.25 7.15 2.59
N ALA A 146 0.99 6.01 1.94
CA ALA A 146 0.34 4.89 2.59
C ALA A 146 1.32 4.13 3.50
N PHE A 147 0.94 3.90 4.74
CA PHE A 147 1.62 2.98 5.65
C PHE A 147 1.23 1.54 5.33
N ASN A 148 1.77 0.56 6.09
CA ASN A 148 1.47 -0.83 5.79
C ASN A 148 -0.03 -1.08 5.92
N HIS A 149 -0.58 -1.83 5.00
CA HIS A 149 -1.97 -2.24 5.04
C HIS A 149 -2.10 -3.73 4.75
N LEU A 150 -3.07 -4.33 5.40
CA LEU A 150 -3.37 -5.76 5.31
C LEU A 150 -4.83 -5.97 4.92
N GLY A 151 -5.09 -7.12 4.28
CA GLY A 151 -6.45 -7.60 4.05
C GLY A 151 -6.49 -8.83 3.17
N PRO A 152 -7.66 -9.45 3.05
CA PRO A 152 -7.89 -10.58 2.15
C PRO A 152 -7.45 -10.26 0.72
N GLY A 153 -7.00 -11.26 -0.01
CA GLY A 153 -6.54 -11.08 -1.39
C GLY A 153 -5.06 -10.66 -1.52
N GLN A 154 -4.35 -10.38 -0.42
CA GLN A 154 -2.95 -9.96 -0.48
C GLN A 154 -2.02 -11.14 -0.76
N SER A 155 -0.90 -10.87 -1.47
CA SER A 155 0.13 -11.86 -1.80
C SER A 155 0.97 -12.24 -0.58
N ASP A 156 1.47 -13.49 -0.58
CA ASP A 156 2.45 -14.05 0.36
C ASP A 156 3.83 -13.39 0.36
N LYS A 157 4.09 -12.44 -0.54
CA LYS A 157 5.31 -11.62 -0.53
C LYS A 157 5.40 -10.68 0.68
N PHE A 158 4.29 -10.44 1.38
CA PHE A 158 4.23 -9.60 2.57
C PHE A 158 4.17 -10.45 3.84
N VAL A 159 4.73 -9.93 4.94
CA VAL A 159 4.98 -10.70 6.17
C VAL A 159 3.71 -11.37 6.72
N ALA A 160 2.65 -10.63 7.00
CA ALA A 160 1.46 -11.21 7.62
C ALA A 160 0.72 -12.20 6.71
N PRO A 161 0.48 -11.91 5.40
CA PRO A 161 -0.04 -12.92 4.47
C PRO A 161 0.84 -14.15 4.31
N SER A 162 2.19 -13.99 4.32
CA SER A 162 3.13 -15.11 4.27
C SER A 162 3.02 -16.02 5.48
N LEU A 163 2.86 -15.45 6.67
CA LEU A 163 2.62 -16.22 7.90
C LEU A 163 1.27 -16.95 7.85
N ALA A 164 0.22 -16.24 7.43
CA ALA A 164 -1.11 -16.83 7.28
C ALA A 164 -1.14 -17.99 6.27
N GLU A 165 -0.43 -17.84 5.14
CA GLU A 165 -0.26 -18.90 4.13
C GLU A 165 0.41 -20.14 4.73
N ARG A 166 1.54 -19.95 5.45
CA ARG A 166 2.28 -21.05 6.09
C ARG A 166 1.46 -21.75 7.16
N ILE A 167 0.73 -21.00 7.97
CA ILE A 167 -0.18 -21.56 8.98
C ILE A 167 -1.28 -22.39 8.30
N ALA A 168 -1.97 -21.83 7.31
CA ALA A 168 -3.04 -22.53 6.61
C ALA A 168 -2.53 -23.79 5.87
N ARG A 169 -1.31 -23.74 5.30
CA ARG A 169 -0.64 -24.89 4.70
C ARG A 169 -0.32 -25.97 5.74
N ASN A 170 0.23 -25.59 6.88
CA ASN A 170 0.52 -26.52 7.98
C ASN A 170 -0.75 -27.15 8.55
N GLU A 171 -1.85 -26.41 8.66
CA GLU A 171 -3.15 -26.96 9.06
C GLU A 171 -3.62 -28.07 8.11
N ARG A 172 -3.45 -27.86 6.81
CA ARG A 172 -3.82 -28.83 5.77
C ARG A 172 -2.88 -30.04 5.74
N ASP A 173 -1.55 -29.80 5.79
CA ASP A 173 -0.53 -30.81 5.49
C ASP A 173 0.05 -31.47 6.75
N GLY A 174 -0.26 -30.95 7.93
CA GLY A 174 0.16 -31.54 9.21
C GLY A 174 1.47 -30.98 9.80
N GLY A 175 2.05 -29.91 9.23
CA GLY A 175 3.25 -29.26 9.75
C GLY A 175 3.01 -28.49 11.08
N ASP A 176 4.10 -28.14 11.79
CA ASP A 176 4.07 -27.41 13.06
C ASP A 176 5.09 -26.26 13.14
N GLU A 177 5.93 -26.09 12.12
CA GLU A 177 6.93 -25.03 12.03
C GLU A 177 6.48 -23.91 11.09
N VAL A 178 6.59 -22.65 11.56
CA VAL A 178 6.29 -21.46 10.77
C VAL A 178 7.57 -20.62 10.65
N PRO A 179 8.27 -20.68 9.50
CA PRO A 179 9.47 -19.89 9.27
C PRO A 179 9.18 -18.40 9.27
N ILE A 180 10.06 -17.61 9.92
CA ILE A 180 9.96 -16.15 10.00
C ILE A 180 11.35 -15.51 10.01
N GLY A 181 11.47 -14.32 9.40
CA GLY A 181 12.69 -13.50 9.41
C GLY A 181 12.81 -12.63 10.66
N ASN A 182 13.13 -11.34 10.49
CA ASN A 182 13.26 -10.40 11.58
C ASN A 182 11.89 -10.06 12.20
N MET A 183 11.76 -10.32 13.51
CA MET A 183 10.52 -10.12 14.27
C MET A 183 10.47 -8.79 15.05
N THR A 184 11.60 -8.06 15.10
CA THR A 184 11.72 -6.87 15.97
C THR A 184 11.13 -5.59 15.40
N PRO A 185 11.03 -5.37 14.07
CA PRO A 185 10.52 -4.13 13.53
C PRO A 185 9.10 -3.82 13.99
N LEU A 186 8.86 -2.52 14.26
CA LEU A 186 7.54 -1.99 14.57
C LEU A 186 6.91 -1.42 13.30
N ARG A 187 5.67 -1.77 13.06
CA ARG A 187 4.92 -1.34 11.85
C ARG A 187 3.56 -0.77 12.25
N ASP A 188 3.18 0.29 11.56
CA ASP A 188 1.81 0.77 11.55
C ASP A 188 1.05 0.00 10.49
N VAL A 189 0.01 -0.71 10.92
CA VAL A 189 -0.78 -1.59 10.05
C VAL A 189 -2.23 -1.16 10.09
N THR A 190 -2.81 -0.91 8.92
CA THR A 190 -4.21 -0.52 8.74
C THR A 190 -4.94 -1.57 7.91
N ASP A 191 -6.20 -1.85 8.21
CA ASP A 191 -7.02 -2.70 7.35
C ASP A 191 -7.21 -2.07 5.96
N VAL A 192 -7.11 -2.86 4.92
CA VAL A 192 -7.26 -2.39 3.53
C VAL A 192 -8.60 -1.72 3.27
N ARG A 193 -9.66 -2.14 3.97
CA ARG A 193 -11.02 -1.57 3.85
C ARG A 193 -11.08 -0.16 4.43
N ASP A 194 -10.38 0.10 5.52
CA ASP A 194 -10.22 1.45 6.07
C ASP A 194 -9.36 2.33 5.15
N VAL A 195 -8.32 1.76 4.53
CA VAL A 195 -7.45 2.49 3.58
C VAL A 195 -8.22 2.93 2.34
N VAL A 196 -9.01 2.05 1.71
CA VAL A 196 -9.78 2.43 0.51
C VAL A 196 -10.87 3.47 0.83
N ARG A 197 -11.45 3.41 2.03
CA ARG A 197 -12.36 4.44 2.54
C ARG A 197 -11.64 5.80 2.69
N ALA A 198 -10.40 5.81 3.19
CA ALA A 198 -9.58 7.01 3.24
C ALA A 198 -9.32 7.59 1.85
N TYR A 199 -9.00 6.74 0.87
CA TYR A 199 -8.74 7.17 -0.50
C TYR A 199 -9.93 7.87 -1.14
N ARG A 200 -11.14 7.29 -1.00
CA ARG A 200 -12.36 7.91 -1.51
C ARG A 200 -12.63 9.27 -0.84
N LEU A 201 -12.53 9.33 0.48
CA LEU A 201 -12.70 10.59 1.22
C LEU A 201 -11.67 11.65 0.84
N LEU A 202 -10.43 11.27 0.52
CA LEU A 202 -9.39 12.19 0.06
C LEU A 202 -9.66 12.71 -1.35
N VAL A 203 -10.23 11.92 -2.23
CA VAL A 203 -10.68 12.40 -3.55
C VAL A 203 -11.83 13.39 -3.39
N GLU A 204 -12.75 13.15 -2.47
CA GLU A 204 -13.91 14.05 -2.23
C GLU A 204 -13.52 15.34 -1.52
N ARG A 205 -12.62 15.31 -0.53
CA ARG A 205 -12.40 16.38 0.44
C ARG A 205 -10.95 16.81 0.60
N GLY A 206 -10.00 16.05 0.07
CA GLY A 206 -8.57 16.37 0.15
C GLY A 206 -8.25 17.64 -0.63
N GLU A 207 -7.37 18.46 -0.08
CA GLU A 207 -6.92 19.69 -0.77
C GLU A 207 -5.93 19.33 -1.88
N PRO A 208 -6.16 19.78 -3.13
CA PRO A 208 -5.21 19.57 -4.22
C PRO A 208 -3.82 20.14 -3.90
N GLY A 209 -2.79 19.40 -4.22
CA GLY A 209 -1.40 19.75 -3.90
C GLY A 209 -0.94 19.27 -2.53
N ASP A 210 -1.85 18.96 -1.63
CA ASP A 210 -1.51 18.44 -0.30
C ASP A 210 -1.11 16.96 -0.32
N VAL A 211 -0.47 16.54 0.77
CA VAL A 211 -0.08 15.16 1.03
C VAL A 211 -0.66 14.69 2.36
N TYR A 212 -1.06 13.42 2.41
CA TYR A 212 -1.71 12.81 3.56
C TYR A 212 -1.10 11.46 3.90
N ASN A 213 -0.75 11.25 5.16
CA ASN A 213 -0.44 9.94 5.69
C ASN A 213 -1.73 9.13 5.87
N VAL A 214 -1.76 7.92 5.33
CA VAL A 214 -2.84 6.95 5.59
C VAL A 214 -2.27 5.83 6.43
N CYS A 215 -2.60 5.84 7.73
CA CYS A 215 -2.04 4.97 8.75
C CYS A 215 -3.02 4.78 9.91
N SER A 216 -2.78 3.77 10.76
CA SER A 216 -3.58 3.54 11.97
C SER A 216 -3.18 4.43 13.15
N GLY A 217 -1.96 4.96 13.15
CA GLY A 217 -1.36 5.67 14.27
C GLY A 217 -0.88 4.76 15.40
N ARG A 218 -0.86 3.45 15.19
CA ARG A 218 -0.46 2.46 16.19
C ARG A 218 0.66 1.58 15.66
N SER A 219 1.71 1.39 16.47
CA SER A 219 2.79 0.46 16.16
C SER A 219 2.48 -0.93 16.69
N VAL A 220 2.77 -1.93 15.90
CA VAL A 220 2.71 -3.34 16.28
C VAL A 220 4.02 -4.02 15.87
N ALA A 221 4.61 -4.86 16.74
CA ALA A 221 5.78 -5.63 16.40
C ALA A 221 5.42 -6.75 15.40
N VAL A 222 6.33 -7.05 14.47
CA VAL A 222 6.16 -8.22 13.59
C VAL A 222 5.95 -9.50 14.40
N LYS A 223 6.63 -9.61 15.56
CA LYS A 223 6.40 -10.72 16.50
C LYS A 223 4.96 -10.81 16.98
N GLU A 224 4.36 -9.70 17.37
CA GLU A 224 2.98 -9.65 17.87
C GLU A 224 1.98 -10.08 16.77
N ILE A 225 2.20 -9.64 15.53
CA ILE A 225 1.40 -10.11 14.39
C ILE A 225 1.52 -11.64 14.23
N ALA A 226 2.73 -12.19 14.36
CA ALA A 226 2.96 -13.62 14.25
C ALA A 226 2.30 -14.39 15.40
N ASP A 227 2.41 -13.91 16.63
CA ASP A 227 1.79 -14.51 17.81
C ASP A 227 0.25 -14.53 17.67
N LEU A 228 -0.37 -13.42 17.27
CA LEU A 228 -1.81 -13.34 17.03
C LEU A 228 -2.29 -14.33 15.96
N LEU A 229 -1.55 -14.49 14.88
CA LEU A 229 -1.87 -15.47 13.84
C LEU A 229 -1.72 -16.93 14.35
N LEU A 230 -0.70 -17.20 15.16
CA LEU A 230 -0.52 -18.53 15.78
C LEU A 230 -1.62 -18.87 16.77
N ASP A 231 -2.10 -17.88 17.54
CA ASP A 231 -3.22 -18.06 18.48
C ASP A 231 -4.53 -18.37 17.76
N MET A 232 -4.67 -17.96 16.50
CA MET A 232 -5.82 -18.28 15.63
C MET A 232 -5.66 -19.61 14.88
N ALA A 233 -4.51 -20.27 14.98
CA ALA A 233 -4.25 -21.54 14.29
C ALA A 233 -5.09 -22.67 14.88
N ALA A 234 -5.62 -23.56 14.03
CA ALA A 234 -6.45 -24.70 14.43
C ALA A 234 -5.66 -25.79 15.20
N ARG A 235 -4.34 -25.70 15.24
CA ARG A 235 -3.43 -26.63 15.91
C ARG A 235 -2.19 -25.91 16.43
N PRO A 236 -1.50 -26.44 17.46
CA PRO A 236 -0.27 -25.84 17.96
C PRO A 236 0.82 -25.79 16.89
N MET A 237 1.46 -24.63 16.74
CA MET A 237 2.59 -24.38 15.85
C MET A 237 3.62 -23.50 16.56
N ARG A 238 4.86 -23.46 16.04
CA ARG A 238 5.94 -22.64 16.58
C ARG A 238 6.65 -21.82 15.50
N LEU A 239 7.07 -20.63 15.85
CA LEU A 239 7.93 -19.81 14.98
C LEU A 239 9.34 -20.40 14.93
N VAL A 240 9.91 -20.45 13.73
CA VAL A 240 11.29 -20.86 13.50
C VAL A 240 12.01 -19.77 12.73
N SER A 241 13.14 -19.27 13.27
CA SER A 241 13.93 -18.25 12.60
C SER A 241 14.53 -18.78 11.30
N ASP A 242 14.30 -18.07 10.19
CA ASP A 242 14.88 -18.38 8.89
C ASP A 242 15.73 -17.18 8.40
N PRO A 243 17.08 -17.33 8.35
CA PRO A 243 17.97 -16.28 7.86
C PRO A 243 17.71 -15.87 6.41
N ALA A 244 17.17 -16.75 5.58
CA ALA A 244 16.86 -16.43 4.18
C ALA A 244 15.70 -15.44 4.03
N LEU A 245 14.89 -15.27 5.08
CA LEU A 245 13.79 -14.33 5.12
C LEU A 245 14.16 -12.96 5.71
N GLN A 246 15.44 -12.74 6.03
CA GLN A 246 15.91 -11.45 6.52
C GLN A 246 16.10 -10.45 5.37
N ARG A 247 15.71 -9.20 5.60
CA ARG A 247 15.91 -8.11 4.64
C ARG A 247 17.32 -7.55 4.73
N LEU A 248 17.88 -7.10 3.60
CA LEU A 248 19.19 -6.42 3.54
C LEU A 248 19.20 -5.13 4.36
N VAL A 249 18.12 -4.37 4.29
CA VAL A 249 17.90 -3.15 5.08
C VAL A 249 16.51 -3.22 5.67
N ASP A 250 16.43 -2.99 6.97
CA ASP A 250 15.16 -2.91 7.68
C ASP A 250 15.03 -1.55 8.39
N ILE A 251 13.83 -0.98 8.36
CA ILE A 251 13.49 0.23 9.10
C ILE A 251 12.99 -0.23 10.46
N PRO A 252 13.62 0.16 11.58
CA PRO A 252 13.24 -0.34 12.90
C PRO A 252 11.81 -0.01 13.28
N VAL A 253 11.39 1.23 13.04
CA VAL A 253 10.05 1.72 13.40
C VAL A 253 9.46 2.52 12.25
N LEU A 254 8.22 2.23 11.90
CA LEU A 254 7.43 3.00 10.92
C LEU A 254 6.02 3.15 11.48
N VAL A 255 5.74 4.32 12.06
CA VAL A 255 4.46 4.67 12.69
C VAL A 255 4.10 6.09 12.29
N GLY A 256 2.88 6.30 11.77
CA GLY A 256 2.44 7.57 11.22
C GLY A 256 1.46 8.33 12.09
N ASP A 257 1.31 9.62 11.79
CA ASP A 257 0.24 10.48 12.25
C ASP A 257 -0.77 10.68 11.12
N HIS A 258 -2.03 10.29 11.35
CA HIS A 258 -3.12 10.52 10.40
C HIS A 258 -3.95 11.79 10.71
N GLY A 259 -3.46 12.64 11.59
CA GLY A 259 -4.18 13.81 12.09
C GLY A 259 -4.60 14.80 10.99
N ARG A 260 -3.77 14.97 9.94
CA ARG A 260 -4.13 15.79 8.77
C ARG A 260 -5.32 15.19 8.03
N LEU A 261 -5.28 13.90 7.71
CA LEU A 261 -6.38 13.17 7.08
C LEU A 261 -7.66 13.27 7.92
N SER A 262 -7.56 13.02 9.22
CA SER A 262 -8.74 13.07 10.13
C SER A 262 -9.37 14.47 10.19
N ARG A 263 -8.58 15.54 10.22
CA ARG A 263 -9.11 16.92 10.26
C ARG A 263 -9.88 17.28 8.99
N VAL A 264 -9.40 16.85 7.83
CA VAL A 264 -10.02 17.22 6.54
C VAL A 264 -11.24 16.35 6.25
N THR A 265 -11.19 15.07 6.58
CA THR A 265 -12.18 14.09 6.13
C THR A 265 -13.08 13.55 7.23
N GLY A 266 -12.68 13.65 8.50
CA GLY A 266 -13.31 12.94 9.62
C GLY A 266 -12.94 11.45 9.67
N TRP A 267 -12.00 10.99 8.85
CA TRP A 267 -11.59 9.58 8.81
C TRP A 267 -10.85 9.17 10.09
N ALA A 268 -11.11 7.95 10.51
CA ALA A 268 -10.31 7.21 11.49
C ALA A 268 -10.36 5.72 11.14
N PRO A 269 -9.33 4.92 11.49
CA PRO A 269 -9.37 3.47 11.33
C PRO A 269 -10.43 2.88 12.26
N THR A 270 -11.23 1.94 11.77
CA THR A 270 -12.35 1.34 12.49
C THR A 270 -12.25 -0.17 12.66
N ILE A 271 -11.46 -0.83 11.82
CA ILE A 271 -11.31 -2.29 11.83
C ILE A 271 -10.08 -2.65 12.66
N PRO A 272 -10.24 -3.41 13.75
CA PRO A 272 -9.12 -3.79 14.60
C PRO A 272 -8.22 -4.82 13.93
N LEU A 273 -6.94 -4.86 14.35
CA LEU A 273 -5.91 -5.71 13.73
C LEU A 273 -6.23 -7.21 13.84
N ASP A 274 -6.76 -7.66 14.96
CA ASP A 274 -7.15 -9.06 15.16
C ASP A 274 -8.22 -9.51 14.15
N GLN A 275 -9.21 -8.66 13.88
CA GLN A 275 -10.20 -8.93 12.83
C GLN A 275 -9.55 -9.00 11.44
N THR A 276 -8.64 -8.08 11.14
CA THR A 276 -7.92 -8.07 9.87
C THR A 276 -7.10 -9.35 9.68
N LEU A 277 -6.37 -9.78 10.72
CA LEU A 277 -5.57 -10.99 10.69
C LEU A 277 -6.42 -12.26 10.57
N ALA A 278 -7.56 -12.31 11.26
CA ALA A 278 -8.51 -13.41 11.14
C ALA A 278 -9.05 -13.53 9.71
N ASP A 279 -9.41 -12.41 9.08
CA ASP A 279 -9.91 -12.37 7.71
C ASP A 279 -8.82 -12.81 6.70
N VAL A 280 -7.56 -12.38 6.91
CA VAL A 280 -6.42 -12.79 6.07
C VAL A 280 -6.15 -14.29 6.19
N LEU A 281 -6.20 -14.83 7.40
CA LEU A 281 -6.01 -16.28 7.61
C LEU A 281 -7.15 -17.10 7.00
N ALA A 282 -8.38 -16.63 7.15
CA ALA A 282 -9.56 -17.27 6.53
C ALA A 282 -9.47 -17.28 5.00
N ASP A 283 -9.02 -16.18 4.39
CA ASP A 283 -8.80 -16.08 2.95
C ASP A 283 -7.74 -17.10 2.47
N TRP A 284 -6.61 -17.24 3.16
CA TRP A 284 -5.58 -18.22 2.83
C TRP A 284 -6.06 -19.67 3.02
N ARG A 285 -6.83 -19.96 4.07
CA ARG A 285 -7.47 -21.28 4.25
C ARG A 285 -8.38 -21.61 3.06
N SER A 286 -9.19 -20.65 2.62
CA SER A 286 -10.08 -20.82 1.46
C SER A 286 -9.32 -21.07 0.16
N ARG A 287 -8.25 -20.29 -0.11
CA ARG A 287 -7.40 -20.45 -1.30
C ARG A 287 -6.68 -21.79 -1.38
N LEU A 288 -6.32 -22.36 -0.23
CA LEU A 288 -5.61 -23.64 -0.17
C LEU A 288 -6.55 -24.85 -0.10
N ALA A 289 -7.85 -24.64 0.09
CA ALA A 289 -8.87 -25.69 0.09
C ALA A 289 -9.42 -26.01 -1.32
N GLY A 290 -9.28 -25.08 -2.27
CA GLY A 290 -9.69 -25.22 -3.68
C GLY A 290 -8.56 -25.61 -4.58
#